data_69c9a35d86fa3c46ca329abb67584d17
#
_entry.id   69c9a35d86fa3c46ca329abb67584d17
#
_cell.length_a   1.000
_cell.length_b   1.000
_cell.length_c   1.000
_cell.angle_alpha   90.00
_cell.angle_beta   90.00
_cell.angle_gamma   90.00
#
_symmetry.space_group_name_H-M   'P 1'
#
loop_
_entity.id
_entity.type
_entity.pdbx_description
1 polymer ?
#
loop_
_entity_poly.entity_id
_entity_poly.type
_entity_poly.pdbx_seq_one_letter_code
_entity_poly.pdbx_strand_id
1 'polypeptide(L)'
;YKRQGKIQEAEKEIAAFQEEYKLASANGSMIKEEVDAQDVAEVVSRWTGIPVTRMLASEREKLLHMEDELHKRVIGQEQAIAAISDAVRRSRAGLNDPRKPIGSFIFLGTTGVGKTELAKALAEFLFNDDSMMTRIDMSEYQERHSVSRLVGAPPGYVGYDEGGQLTEAVRRKPYSVVLLDEIEKAHPDVFNILLQVLDDGRLTDNKGRTVDFRNTIIIMTSNMGSQVIQENFAEAFNGEKLAPEVVEKTRRDVIDLLKQQLKPEFLN
;
A
#
# COMPACT_ATOMS: atom_id res chain seq x y z
N TYR A 1 -43.35 -41.71 28.87
CA TYR A 1 -43.28 -40.71 29.96
C TYR A 1 -41.94 -40.69 30.70
N LYS A 2 -41.30 -41.81 30.99
CA LYS A 2 -40.00 -41.85 31.72
C LYS A 2 -38.77 -41.33 30.90
N ARG A 3 -38.82 -41.35 29.58
CA ARG A 3 -37.74 -40.81 28.73
C ARG A 3 -37.78 -39.28 28.60
N GLN A 4 -38.96 -38.67 28.57
CA GLN A 4 -39.10 -37.21 28.49
C GLN A 4 -38.62 -36.50 29.78
N GLY A 5 -38.89 -37.09 30.95
CA GLY A 5 -38.39 -36.57 32.23
C GLY A 5 -36.85 -36.53 32.31
N LYS A 6 -36.18 -37.60 31.78
CA LYS A 6 -34.72 -37.64 31.77
C LYS A 6 -34.09 -36.65 30.79
N ILE A 7 -34.73 -36.33 29.70
CA ILE A 7 -34.26 -35.31 28.73
C ILE A 7 -34.34 -33.94 29.37
N GLN A 8 -35.47 -33.61 29.99
CA GLN A 8 -35.62 -32.30 30.67
C GLN A 8 -34.68 -32.13 31.85
N GLU A 9 -34.33 -33.20 32.54
CA GLU A 9 -33.38 -33.18 33.63
C GLU A 9 -31.95 -32.97 33.14
N ALA A 10 -31.56 -33.64 32.05
CA ALA A 10 -30.29 -33.45 31.36
C ALA A 10 -30.13 -32.06 30.74
N GLU A 11 -31.20 -31.52 30.15
CA GLU A 11 -31.21 -30.14 29.60
C GLU A 11 -31.01 -29.10 30.69
N LYS A 12 -31.59 -29.30 31.88
CA LYS A 12 -31.39 -28.42 33.05
C LYS A 12 -29.96 -28.52 33.60
N GLU A 13 -29.38 -29.72 33.65
CA GLU A 13 -27.99 -29.90 34.06
C GLU A 13 -27.03 -29.24 33.06
N ILE A 14 -27.27 -29.42 31.79
CA ILE A 14 -26.46 -28.75 30.73
C ILE A 14 -26.54 -27.22 30.85
N ALA A 15 -27.73 -26.66 31.04
CA ALA A 15 -27.91 -25.23 31.25
C ALA A 15 -27.19 -24.69 32.47
N ALA A 16 -27.24 -25.45 33.59
CA ALA A 16 -26.55 -25.09 34.84
C ALA A 16 -25.01 -25.14 34.66
N PHE A 17 -24.49 -26.18 34.01
CA PHE A 17 -23.07 -26.26 33.66
C PHE A 17 -22.62 -25.16 32.71
N GLN A 18 -23.43 -24.79 31.73
CA GLN A 18 -23.12 -23.66 30.83
C GLN A 18 -23.08 -22.31 31.55
N GLU A 19 -23.92 -22.08 32.54
CA GLU A 19 -23.85 -20.86 33.37
C GLU A 19 -22.62 -20.86 34.30
N GLU A 20 -22.31 -21.99 34.93
CA GLU A 20 -21.14 -22.12 35.75
C GLU A 20 -19.84 -21.97 34.94
N TYR A 21 -19.82 -22.50 33.73
CA TYR A 21 -18.72 -22.34 32.77
C TYR A 21 -18.55 -20.88 32.31
N LYS A 22 -19.65 -20.16 32.00
CA LYS A 22 -19.60 -18.73 31.69
C LYS A 22 -19.04 -17.88 32.81
N LEU A 23 -19.38 -18.21 34.05
CA LEU A 23 -18.85 -17.53 35.25
C LEU A 23 -17.37 -17.85 35.49
N ALA A 24 -16.95 -19.08 35.23
CA ALA A 24 -15.55 -19.49 35.33
C ALA A 24 -14.68 -18.91 34.19
N SER A 25 -15.21 -18.80 32.98
CA SER A 25 -14.51 -18.21 31.81
C SER A 25 -14.38 -16.69 31.94
N ALA A 26 -15.28 -16.00 32.64
CA ALA A 26 -15.13 -14.58 32.97
C ALA A 26 -13.91 -14.29 33.87
N ASN A 27 -13.41 -15.30 34.57
CA ASN A 27 -12.24 -15.24 35.45
C ASN A 27 -10.92 -15.74 34.84
N GLY A 28 -10.84 -15.85 33.47
CA GLY A 28 -9.58 -16.14 32.79
C GLY A 28 -9.33 -17.62 32.48
N SER A 29 -10.34 -18.36 32.01
CA SER A 29 -10.16 -19.72 31.48
C SER A 29 -9.19 -19.74 30.29
N MET A 30 -8.19 -20.63 30.36
CA MET A 30 -7.14 -20.76 29.35
C MET A 30 -7.56 -21.49 28.05
N ILE A 31 -8.79 -21.99 27.95
CA ILE A 31 -9.24 -22.78 26.79
C ILE A 31 -10.59 -22.24 26.30
N LYS A 32 -10.60 -21.70 25.08
CA LYS A 32 -11.83 -21.42 24.33
C LYS A 32 -12.30 -22.70 23.64
N GLU A 33 -13.58 -23.03 23.78
CA GLU A 33 -14.19 -24.19 23.11
C GLU A 33 -14.57 -23.95 21.68
N GLU A 34 -14.73 -22.70 21.28
CA GLU A 34 -15.10 -22.30 19.92
C GLU A 34 -14.00 -21.43 19.32
N VAL A 35 -13.65 -21.71 18.05
CA VAL A 35 -12.75 -20.89 17.24
C VAL A 35 -13.59 -19.80 16.58
N ASP A 36 -13.38 -18.55 17.01
CA ASP A 36 -14.03 -17.40 16.41
C ASP A 36 -13.18 -16.76 15.29
N ALA A 37 -13.78 -15.80 14.57
CA ALA A 37 -13.10 -15.08 13.51
C ALA A 37 -11.85 -14.33 14.01
N GLN A 38 -11.81 -13.97 15.29
CA GLN A 38 -10.70 -13.29 15.92
C GLN A 38 -9.51 -14.23 16.16
N ASP A 39 -9.77 -15.49 16.56
CA ASP A 39 -8.72 -16.50 16.73
C ASP A 39 -8.06 -16.85 15.40
N VAL A 40 -8.86 -17.00 14.33
CA VAL A 40 -8.35 -17.20 12.96
C VAL A 40 -7.52 -16.00 12.51
N ALA A 41 -8.01 -14.79 12.76
CA ALA A 41 -7.33 -13.56 12.41
C ALA A 41 -5.99 -13.43 13.16
N GLU A 42 -5.91 -13.84 14.43
CA GLU A 42 -4.67 -13.81 15.20
C GLU A 42 -3.61 -14.78 14.66
N VAL A 43 -4.02 -16.01 14.31
CA VAL A 43 -3.12 -17.01 13.69
C VAL A 43 -2.60 -16.52 12.34
N VAL A 44 -3.49 -15.98 11.49
CA VAL A 44 -3.13 -15.41 10.19
C VAL A 44 -2.18 -14.22 10.36
N SER A 45 -2.44 -13.36 11.36
CA SER A 45 -1.56 -12.24 11.68
C SER A 45 -0.15 -12.68 12.07
N ARG A 46 -0.02 -13.74 12.88
CA ARG A 46 1.29 -14.30 13.24
C ARG A 46 2.05 -14.89 12.06
N TRP A 47 1.34 -15.51 11.12
CA TRP A 47 1.97 -16.13 9.94
C TRP A 47 2.37 -15.13 8.87
N THR A 48 1.56 -14.10 8.67
CA THR A 48 1.73 -13.12 7.58
C THR A 48 2.41 -11.83 8.04
N GLY A 49 2.50 -11.60 9.35
CA GLY A 49 2.95 -10.32 9.92
C GLY A 49 1.93 -9.19 9.78
N ILE A 50 0.70 -9.50 9.32
CA ILE A 50 -0.36 -8.51 9.11
C ILE A 50 -1.24 -8.47 10.35
N PRO A 51 -1.44 -7.32 11.01
CA PRO A 51 -2.28 -7.20 12.19
C PRO A 51 -3.78 -7.30 11.86
N VAL A 52 -4.26 -8.51 11.62
CA VAL A 52 -5.66 -8.79 11.23
C VAL A 52 -6.65 -8.54 12.38
N THR A 53 -6.17 -8.63 13.63
CA THR A 53 -7.01 -8.44 14.83
C THR A 53 -7.62 -7.04 14.97
N ARG A 54 -7.05 -6.04 14.31
CA ARG A 54 -7.60 -4.67 14.27
C ARG A 54 -8.55 -4.40 13.10
N MET A 55 -8.71 -5.36 12.19
CA MET A 55 -9.43 -5.14 10.93
C MET A 55 -10.95 -5.37 10.99
N LEU A 56 -11.47 -6.11 11.94
CA LEU A 56 -12.83 -6.64 11.84
C LEU A 56 -13.98 -5.64 12.08
N ALA A 57 -13.85 -4.69 12.99
CA ALA A 57 -14.93 -3.73 13.27
C ALA A 57 -14.52 -2.26 13.10
N SER A 58 -13.24 -1.94 13.41
CA SER A 58 -12.73 -0.56 13.38
C SER A 58 -12.12 -0.16 12.02
N GLU A 59 -11.94 -1.09 11.08
CA GLU A 59 -11.30 -0.79 9.81
C GLU A 59 -12.14 0.15 8.95
N ARG A 60 -13.44 -0.09 8.89
CA ARG A 60 -14.37 0.77 8.13
C ARG A 60 -14.38 2.19 8.67
N GLU A 61 -14.39 2.33 9.97
CA GLU A 61 -14.36 3.64 10.65
C GLU A 61 -13.00 4.32 10.48
N LYS A 62 -11.90 3.58 10.58
CA LYS A 62 -10.55 4.09 10.28
C LYS A 62 -10.44 4.63 8.85
N LEU A 63 -10.95 3.90 7.85
CA LEU A 63 -10.90 4.33 6.45
C LEU A 63 -11.72 5.59 6.18
N LEU A 64 -12.78 5.86 6.96
CA LEU A 64 -13.55 7.11 6.87
C LEU A 64 -12.74 8.32 7.36
N HIS A 65 -11.84 8.12 8.34
CA HIS A 65 -10.99 9.18 8.90
C HIS A 65 -9.54 9.12 8.41
N MET A 66 -9.30 8.44 7.28
CA MET A 66 -7.95 8.21 6.76
C MET A 66 -7.21 9.51 6.46
N GLU A 67 -7.89 10.50 5.88
CA GLU A 67 -7.31 11.80 5.57
C GLU A 67 -6.87 12.52 6.84
N ASP A 68 -7.70 12.54 7.87
CA ASP A 68 -7.40 13.20 9.16
C ASP A 68 -6.19 12.55 9.82
N GLU A 69 -6.08 11.22 9.77
CA GLU A 69 -4.94 10.48 10.32
C GLU A 69 -3.65 10.77 9.56
N LEU A 70 -3.70 10.81 8.23
CA LEU A 70 -2.53 11.13 7.42
C LEU A 70 -2.09 12.60 7.61
N HIS A 71 -3.03 13.53 7.78
CA HIS A 71 -2.74 14.94 8.05
C HIS A 71 -2.06 15.19 9.41
N LYS A 72 -2.14 14.26 10.37
CA LYS A 72 -1.37 14.36 11.62
C LYS A 72 0.14 14.32 11.39
N ARG A 73 0.59 13.66 10.33
CA ARG A 73 2.03 13.52 10.00
C ARG A 73 2.44 14.35 8.79
N VAL A 74 1.53 14.56 7.85
CA VAL A 74 1.83 15.23 6.58
C VAL A 74 1.05 16.53 6.50
N ILE A 75 1.76 17.65 6.54
CA ILE A 75 1.18 18.98 6.42
C ILE A 75 1.06 19.33 4.93
N GLY A 76 -0.12 19.78 4.52
CA GLY A 76 -0.43 20.02 3.11
C GLY A 76 -0.68 18.71 2.36
N GLN A 77 -0.48 18.72 1.05
CA GLN A 77 -0.68 17.55 0.17
C GLN A 77 -2.13 17.01 0.14
N GLU A 78 -3.12 17.89 0.34
CA GLU A 78 -4.55 17.52 0.46
C GLU A 78 -5.01 16.69 -0.75
N GLN A 79 -4.60 17.08 -1.97
CA GLN A 79 -4.96 16.36 -3.19
C GLN A 79 -4.36 14.94 -3.26
N ALA A 80 -3.09 14.80 -2.84
CA ALA A 80 -2.42 13.51 -2.82
C ALA A 80 -3.04 12.58 -1.76
N ILE A 81 -3.31 13.11 -0.57
CA ILE A 81 -3.94 12.38 0.54
C ILE A 81 -5.35 11.93 0.12
N ALA A 82 -6.17 12.81 -0.44
CA ALA A 82 -7.50 12.49 -0.91
C ALA A 82 -7.47 11.40 -2.01
N ALA A 83 -6.60 11.53 -3.01
CA ALA A 83 -6.48 10.56 -4.09
C ALA A 83 -6.08 9.15 -3.59
N ILE A 84 -5.14 9.08 -2.65
CA ILE A 84 -4.73 7.82 -2.03
C ILE A 84 -5.89 7.23 -1.23
N SER A 85 -6.53 8.03 -0.38
CA SER A 85 -7.62 7.58 0.49
C SER A 85 -8.79 7.03 -0.33
N ASP A 86 -9.13 7.69 -1.43
CA ASP A 86 -10.17 7.22 -2.36
C ASP A 86 -9.78 5.91 -3.06
N ALA A 87 -8.53 5.75 -3.48
CA ALA A 87 -8.07 4.51 -4.09
C ALA A 87 -8.10 3.35 -3.10
N VAL A 88 -7.66 3.57 -1.87
CA VAL A 88 -7.72 2.56 -0.81
C VAL A 88 -9.17 2.19 -0.49
N ARG A 89 -10.07 3.16 -0.35
CA ARG A 89 -11.49 2.90 -0.11
C ARG A 89 -12.12 2.10 -1.26
N ARG A 90 -11.85 2.46 -2.52
CA ARG A 90 -12.34 1.70 -3.69
C ARG A 90 -11.82 0.27 -3.70
N SER A 91 -10.54 0.08 -3.40
CA SER A 91 -9.95 -1.26 -3.33
C SER A 91 -10.61 -2.11 -2.24
N ARG A 92 -10.81 -1.54 -1.04
CA ARG A 92 -11.46 -2.24 0.08
C ARG A 92 -12.94 -2.52 -0.16
N ALA A 93 -13.60 -1.71 -0.98
CA ALA A 93 -14.98 -1.94 -1.43
C ALA A 93 -15.09 -2.96 -2.58
N GLY A 94 -13.97 -3.51 -3.08
CA GLY A 94 -13.96 -4.45 -4.21
C GLY A 94 -14.31 -3.80 -5.55
N LEU A 95 -14.17 -2.48 -5.68
CA LEU A 95 -14.51 -1.73 -6.89
C LEU A 95 -13.32 -1.59 -7.86
N ASN A 96 -12.12 -2.01 -7.45
CA ASN A 96 -10.94 -2.00 -8.30
C ASN A 96 -10.82 -3.29 -9.11
N ASP A 97 -10.07 -3.24 -10.23
CA ASP A 97 -9.67 -4.45 -10.95
C ASP A 97 -8.83 -5.33 -10.01
N PRO A 98 -9.27 -6.57 -9.70
CA PRO A 98 -8.59 -7.46 -8.76
C PRO A 98 -7.22 -7.92 -9.25
N ARG A 99 -6.87 -7.65 -10.51
CA ARG A 99 -5.56 -7.98 -11.09
C ARG A 99 -4.52 -6.89 -10.82
N LYS A 100 -4.93 -5.64 -10.57
CA LYS A 100 -4.04 -4.49 -10.41
C LYS A 100 -3.63 -4.27 -8.95
N PRO A 101 -2.55 -3.53 -8.68
CA PRO A 101 -2.24 -3.03 -7.34
C PRO A 101 -3.41 -2.24 -6.73
N ILE A 102 -3.42 -2.09 -5.40
CA ILE A 102 -4.42 -1.28 -4.68
C ILE A 102 -4.52 0.13 -5.27
N GLY A 103 -3.38 0.71 -5.61
CA GLY A 103 -3.27 1.99 -6.29
C GLY A 103 -1.84 2.24 -6.78
N SER A 104 -1.73 3.05 -7.82
CA SER A 104 -0.47 3.55 -8.35
C SER A 104 -0.54 5.06 -8.51
N PHE A 105 0.49 5.77 -8.04
CA PHE A 105 0.51 7.22 -7.98
C PHE A 105 1.85 7.75 -8.44
N ILE A 106 1.83 8.87 -9.17
CA ILE A 106 3.03 9.65 -9.49
C ILE A 106 2.92 10.98 -8.73
N PHE A 107 3.85 11.23 -7.82
CA PHE A 107 3.95 12.46 -7.06
C PHE A 107 4.97 13.38 -7.70
N LEU A 108 4.47 14.48 -8.22
CA LEU A 108 5.27 15.52 -8.85
C LEU A 108 5.52 16.67 -7.89
N GLY A 109 6.68 17.26 -7.96
CA GLY A 109 6.99 18.43 -7.15
C GLY A 109 8.44 18.48 -6.69
N THR A 110 8.80 19.61 -6.09
CA THR A 110 10.15 19.85 -5.59
C THR A 110 10.56 18.87 -4.49
N THR A 111 11.85 18.74 -4.26
CA THR A 111 12.38 17.93 -3.15
C THR A 111 11.97 18.54 -1.80
N GLY A 112 11.71 17.71 -0.80
CA GLY A 112 11.42 18.16 0.57
C GLY A 112 9.94 18.47 0.87
N VAL A 113 9.03 18.30 -0.09
CA VAL A 113 7.59 18.58 0.12
C VAL A 113 6.82 17.46 0.84
N GLY A 114 7.51 16.47 1.41
CA GLY A 114 6.88 15.40 2.20
C GLY A 114 6.47 14.14 1.44
N LYS A 115 6.88 13.96 0.17
CA LYS A 115 6.53 12.78 -0.65
C LYS A 115 6.88 11.45 0.04
N THR A 116 8.08 11.35 0.58
CA THR A 116 8.55 10.14 1.30
C THR A 116 7.84 9.96 2.65
N GLU A 117 7.55 11.07 3.36
CA GLU A 117 6.86 11.01 4.64
C GLU A 117 5.41 10.55 4.46
N LEU A 118 4.75 10.97 3.38
CA LEU A 118 3.41 10.48 3.04
C LEU A 118 3.40 8.97 2.79
N ALA A 119 4.42 8.42 2.10
CA ALA A 119 4.53 6.97 1.89
C ALA A 119 4.74 6.20 3.20
N LYS A 120 5.53 6.75 4.15
CA LYS A 120 5.70 6.16 5.50
C LYS A 120 4.42 6.23 6.32
N ALA A 121 3.77 7.39 6.35
CA ALA A 121 2.51 7.57 7.06
C ALA A 121 1.43 6.61 6.54
N LEU A 122 1.40 6.39 5.23
CA LEU A 122 0.50 5.44 4.60
C LEU A 122 0.80 3.99 5.01
N ALA A 123 2.07 3.58 5.03
CA ALA A 123 2.46 2.24 5.47
C ALA A 123 2.08 2.00 6.94
N GLU A 124 2.34 2.97 7.82
CA GLU A 124 1.95 2.89 9.22
C GLU A 124 0.43 2.83 9.40
N PHE A 125 -0.31 3.66 8.67
CA PHE A 125 -1.76 3.67 8.75
C PHE A 125 -2.39 2.34 8.32
N LEU A 126 -1.94 1.79 7.17
CA LEU A 126 -2.54 0.58 6.58
C LEU A 126 -2.06 -0.71 7.25
N PHE A 127 -0.79 -0.76 7.63
CA PHE A 127 -0.13 -1.98 8.08
C PHE A 127 0.33 -1.91 9.53
N ASN A 128 0.08 -0.79 10.23
CA ASN A 128 0.54 -0.47 11.60
C ASN A 128 2.07 -0.61 11.81
N ASP A 129 2.84 -0.49 10.72
CA ASP A 129 4.29 -0.60 10.73
C ASP A 129 4.85 0.22 9.56
N ASP A 130 5.62 1.24 9.85
CA ASP A 130 6.28 2.08 8.84
C ASP A 130 7.37 1.32 8.07
N SER A 131 7.89 0.23 8.64
CA SER A 131 8.81 -0.69 7.97
C SER A 131 8.17 -1.44 6.79
N MET A 132 6.83 -1.46 6.68
CA MET A 132 6.09 -1.99 5.53
C MET A 132 6.17 -1.06 4.31
N MET A 133 7.09 -0.13 4.31
CA MET A 133 7.50 0.64 3.13
C MET A 133 8.83 0.13 2.59
N THR A 134 8.86 -0.13 1.28
CA THR A 134 10.10 -0.41 0.54
C THR A 134 10.44 0.80 -0.31
N ARG A 135 11.58 1.43 -0.06
CA ARG A 135 12.08 2.54 -0.87
C ARG A 135 13.17 2.05 -1.80
N ILE A 136 13.06 2.38 -3.07
CA ILE A 136 14.04 2.12 -4.12
C ILE A 136 14.35 3.44 -4.81
N ASP A 137 15.62 3.84 -4.78
CA ASP A 137 16.10 5.04 -5.46
C ASP A 137 16.40 4.70 -6.93
N MET A 138 15.66 5.30 -7.84
CA MET A 138 15.80 5.03 -9.27
C MET A 138 17.07 5.64 -9.88
N SER A 139 17.75 6.53 -9.17
CA SER A 139 19.08 7.03 -9.57
C SER A 139 20.14 5.93 -9.63
N GLU A 140 19.95 4.82 -8.90
CA GLU A 140 20.81 3.64 -8.96
C GLU A 140 20.57 2.76 -10.20
N TYR A 141 19.51 3.04 -10.98
CA TYR A 141 19.01 2.23 -12.10
C TYR A 141 19.03 2.99 -13.42
N GLN A 142 19.99 3.90 -13.58
CA GLN A 142 20.15 4.71 -14.80
C GLN A 142 20.71 3.89 -15.98
N GLU A 143 21.49 2.86 -15.69
CA GLU A 143 22.13 2.06 -16.70
C GLU A 143 21.40 0.72 -16.90
N ARG A 144 21.43 0.23 -18.15
CA ARG A 144 20.74 -1.00 -18.55
C ARG A 144 21.13 -2.22 -17.69
N HIS A 145 22.40 -2.34 -17.34
CA HIS A 145 22.88 -3.46 -16.54
C HIS A 145 22.36 -3.41 -15.08
N SER A 146 22.07 -2.23 -14.55
CA SER A 146 21.52 -2.09 -13.19
C SER A 146 20.06 -2.50 -13.10
N VAL A 147 19.30 -2.47 -14.22
CA VAL A 147 17.88 -2.85 -14.27
C VAL A 147 17.68 -4.31 -13.85
N SER A 148 18.63 -5.20 -14.18
CA SER A 148 18.58 -6.61 -13.76
C SER A 148 18.58 -6.77 -12.23
N ARG A 149 19.11 -5.81 -11.47
CA ARG A 149 19.08 -5.84 -10.00
C ARG A 149 17.65 -5.67 -9.43
N LEU A 150 16.72 -5.07 -10.18
CA LEU A 150 15.32 -4.96 -9.74
C LEU A 150 14.59 -6.31 -9.75
N VAL A 151 14.84 -7.11 -10.79
CA VAL A 151 14.12 -8.38 -11.04
C VAL A 151 14.96 -9.60 -10.69
N GLY A 152 16.27 -9.42 -10.60
CA GLY A 152 17.27 -10.47 -10.38
C GLY A 152 18.20 -10.64 -11.59
N ALA A 153 19.44 -11.07 -11.35
CA ALA A 153 20.41 -11.34 -12.39
C ALA A 153 20.05 -12.64 -13.14
N PRO A 154 20.33 -12.72 -14.46
CA PRO A 154 20.17 -13.97 -15.21
C PRO A 154 21.12 -15.08 -14.70
N PRO A 155 20.80 -16.36 -14.96
CA PRO A 155 21.68 -17.47 -14.61
C PRO A 155 23.11 -17.26 -15.15
N GLY A 156 24.11 -17.47 -14.30
CA GLY A 156 25.51 -17.33 -14.64
C GLY A 156 26.10 -15.91 -14.45
N TYR A 157 25.29 -14.93 -14.06
CA TYR A 157 25.79 -13.59 -13.72
C TYR A 157 25.96 -13.43 -12.20
N VAL A 158 26.86 -12.51 -11.81
CA VAL A 158 27.09 -12.14 -10.42
C VAL A 158 25.79 -11.57 -9.83
N GLY A 159 25.42 -12.03 -8.62
CA GLY A 159 24.17 -11.62 -7.95
C GLY A 159 22.93 -12.48 -8.28
N TYR A 160 23.07 -13.57 -9.05
CA TYR A 160 21.95 -14.48 -9.36
C TYR A 160 21.28 -15.04 -8.10
N ASP A 161 22.07 -15.38 -7.08
CA ASP A 161 21.54 -15.96 -5.83
C ASP A 161 20.83 -14.95 -4.93
N GLU A 162 21.16 -13.68 -5.02
CA GLU A 162 20.59 -12.62 -4.18
C GLU A 162 19.13 -12.29 -4.52
N GLY A 163 18.69 -12.60 -5.76
CA GLY A 163 17.36 -12.23 -6.25
C GLY A 163 17.26 -10.74 -6.61
N GLY A 164 16.11 -10.32 -7.11
CA GLY A 164 15.86 -8.92 -7.46
C GLY A 164 15.43 -8.07 -6.27
N GLN A 165 15.94 -6.86 -6.18
CA GLN A 165 15.66 -5.96 -5.05
C GLN A 165 14.15 -5.68 -4.92
N LEU A 166 13.46 -5.38 -6.02
CA LEU A 166 12.03 -5.13 -6.02
C LEU A 166 11.24 -6.43 -5.78
N THR A 167 11.58 -7.49 -6.48
CA THR A 167 10.86 -8.77 -6.39
C THR A 167 11.02 -9.42 -5.02
N GLU A 168 12.22 -9.42 -4.44
CA GLU A 168 12.46 -9.97 -3.10
C GLU A 168 11.81 -9.11 -1.99
N ALA A 169 11.81 -7.78 -2.14
CA ALA A 169 11.16 -6.90 -1.17
C ALA A 169 9.65 -7.18 -1.08
N VAL A 170 8.97 -7.24 -2.23
CA VAL A 170 7.53 -7.51 -2.26
C VAL A 170 7.21 -8.96 -1.92
N ARG A 171 8.06 -9.92 -2.29
CA ARG A 171 7.90 -11.32 -1.88
C ARG A 171 7.94 -11.49 -0.37
N ARG A 172 8.82 -10.75 0.31
CA ARG A 172 8.93 -10.77 1.79
C ARG A 172 7.82 -9.97 2.48
N LYS A 173 7.35 -8.89 1.84
CA LYS A 173 6.32 -7.99 2.36
C LYS A 173 5.24 -7.78 1.29
N PRO A 174 4.35 -8.78 1.09
CA PRO A 174 3.35 -8.73 0.02
C PRO A 174 2.28 -7.65 0.24
N TYR A 175 2.15 -7.17 1.46
CA TYR A 175 1.33 -6.03 1.85
C TYR A 175 2.26 -4.89 2.24
N SER A 176 2.54 -4.00 1.29
CA SER A 176 3.51 -2.92 1.51
C SER A 176 3.25 -1.73 0.61
N VAL A 177 3.86 -0.61 0.98
CA VAL A 177 3.99 0.56 0.12
C VAL A 177 5.35 0.48 -0.58
N VAL A 178 5.35 0.47 -1.90
CA VAL A 178 6.57 0.51 -2.72
C VAL A 178 6.77 1.94 -3.19
N LEU A 179 7.82 2.58 -2.72
CA LEU A 179 8.22 3.93 -3.11
C LEU A 179 9.39 3.85 -4.09
N LEU A 180 9.16 4.28 -5.32
CA LEU A 180 10.14 4.43 -6.38
C LEU A 180 10.53 5.90 -6.49
N ASP A 181 11.68 6.26 -5.94
CA ASP A 181 12.08 7.66 -5.82
C ASP A 181 12.87 8.09 -7.07
N GLU A 182 12.61 9.32 -7.56
CA GLU A 182 13.26 9.93 -8.73
C GLU A 182 13.12 9.09 -10.01
N ILE A 183 11.88 8.70 -10.34
CA ILE A 183 11.57 7.81 -11.47
C ILE A 183 12.10 8.31 -12.82
N GLU A 184 12.24 9.61 -13.00
CA GLU A 184 12.80 10.23 -14.22
C GLU A 184 14.25 9.86 -14.48
N LYS A 185 15.00 9.43 -13.48
CA LYS A 185 16.39 9.01 -13.62
C LYS A 185 16.55 7.56 -14.05
N ALA A 186 15.46 6.79 -14.01
CA ALA A 186 15.49 5.37 -14.35
C ALA A 186 15.76 5.14 -15.83
N HIS A 187 16.48 4.04 -16.13
CA HIS A 187 16.61 3.56 -17.51
C HIS A 187 15.24 3.21 -18.11
N PRO A 188 15.01 3.44 -19.42
CA PRO A 188 13.72 3.15 -20.07
C PRO A 188 13.22 1.72 -19.88
N ASP A 189 14.09 0.73 -19.70
CA ASP A 189 13.69 -0.66 -19.45
C ASP A 189 13.01 -0.84 -18.09
N VAL A 190 13.25 0.03 -17.10
CA VAL A 190 12.54 0.03 -15.81
C VAL A 190 11.05 0.28 -16.01
N PHE A 191 10.69 1.20 -16.90
CA PHE A 191 9.29 1.49 -17.22
C PHE A 191 8.57 0.29 -17.82
N ASN A 192 9.25 -0.54 -18.64
CA ASN A 192 8.66 -1.77 -19.17
C ASN A 192 8.35 -2.79 -18.07
N ILE A 193 9.24 -2.90 -17.06
CA ILE A 193 9.01 -3.76 -15.90
C ILE A 193 7.83 -3.24 -15.08
N LEU A 194 7.78 -1.93 -14.83
CA LEU A 194 6.71 -1.33 -14.05
C LEU A 194 5.36 -1.42 -14.76
N LEU A 195 5.28 -1.30 -16.08
CA LEU A 195 4.05 -1.51 -16.85
C LEU A 195 3.46 -2.89 -16.57
N GLN A 196 4.28 -3.94 -16.56
CA GLN A 196 3.82 -5.28 -16.22
C GLN A 196 3.22 -5.35 -14.80
N VAL A 197 3.87 -4.68 -13.84
CA VAL A 197 3.37 -4.61 -12.46
C VAL A 197 2.04 -3.85 -12.39
N LEU A 198 1.93 -2.72 -13.08
CA LEU A 198 0.75 -1.85 -13.03
C LEU A 198 -0.47 -2.46 -13.74
N ASP A 199 -0.24 -3.23 -14.80
CA ASP A 199 -1.33 -3.82 -15.60
C ASP A 199 -1.75 -5.20 -15.10
N ASP A 200 -0.76 -6.06 -14.80
CA ASP A 200 -1.00 -7.45 -14.41
C ASP A 200 -0.94 -7.67 -12.88
N GLY A 201 -0.48 -6.70 -12.09
CA GLY A 201 -0.28 -6.81 -10.65
C GLY A 201 0.70 -7.92 -10.26
N ARG A 202 1.58 -8.31 -11.16
CA ARG A 202 2.56 -9.39 -10.94
C ARG A 202 3.83 -9.13 -11.73
N LEU A 203 4.93 -9.67 -11.23
CA LEU A 203 6.23 -9.61 -11.88
C LEU A 203 6.93 -10.95 -11.74
N THR A 204 7.43 -11.51 -12.82
CA THR A 204 8.21 -12.75 -12.78
C THR A 204 9.69 -12.43 -12.66
N ASP A 205 10.33 -12.98 -11.64
CA ASP A 205 11.78 -12.81 -11.44
C ASP A 205 12.59 -13.69 -12.40
N ASN A 206 13.90 -13.46 -12.46
CA ASN A 206 14.80 -14.23 -13.32
C ASN A 206 14.99 -15.70 -12.88
N LYS A 207 14.44 -16.10 -11.74
CA LYS A 207 14.36 -17.51 -11.28
C LYS A 207 13.04 -18.17 -11.70
N GLY A 208 12.19 -17.47 -12.46
CA GLY A 208 10.87 -17.96 -12.90
C GLY A 208 9.78 -17.90 -11.81
N ARG A 209 10.04 -17.23 -10.68
CA ARG A 209 9.05 -17.08 -9.61
C ARG A 209 8.20 -15.84 -9.87
N THR A 210 6.88 -15.99 -9.82
CA THR A 210 5.95 -14.89 -9.95
C THR A 210 5.71 -14.25 -8.58
N VAL A 211 5.92 -12.93 -8.49
CA VAL A 211 5.69 -12.10 -7.31
C VAL A 211 4.40 -11.33 -7.50
N ASP A 212 3.56 -11.33 -6.47
CA ASP A 212 2.23 -10.72 -6.46
C ASP A 212 2.29 -9.28 -5.89
N PHE A 213 1.86 -8.30 -6.68
CA PHE A 213 1.81 -6.89 -6.33
C PHE A 213 0.39 -6.37 -6.07
N ARG A 214 -0.63 -7.22 -6.14
CA ARG A 214 -2.05 -6.81 -6.02
C ARG A 214 -2.40 -6.19 -4.67
N ASN A 215 -1.65 -6.54 -3.63
CA ASN A 215 -1.84 -5.99 -2.29
C ASN A 215 -0.84 -4.87 -1.96
N THR A 216 -0.17 -4.31 -2.95
CA THR A 216 0.76 -3.19 -2.77
C THR A 216 0.14 -1.87 -3.21
N ILE A 217 0.68 -0.77 -2.67
CA ILE A 217 0.49 0.58 -3.19
C ILE A 217 1.82 1.02 -3.78
N ILE A 218 1.80 1.46 -5.04
CA ILE A 218 2.99 1.90 -5.74
C ILE A 218 2.98 3.42 -5.80
N ILE A 219 4.00 4.03 -5.23
CA ILE A 219 4.20 5.47 -5.26
C ILE A 219 5.50 5.75 -6.02
N MET A 220 5.40 6.50 -7.07
CA MET A 220 6.54 7.01 -7.83
C MET A 220 6.71 8.49 -7.52
N THR A 221 7.90 8.94 -7.21
CA THR A 221 8.18 10.37 -7.07
C THR A 221 8.98 10.88 -8.24
N SER A 222 8.75 12.11 -8.60
CA SER A 222 9.52 12.77 -9.65
C SER A 222 9.68 14.25 -9.35
N ASN A 223 10.81 14.78 -9.77
CA ASN A 223 11.09 16.22 -9.77
C ASN A 223 10.81 16.85 -11.15
N MET A 224 10.27 16.08 -12.10
CA MET A 224 9.84 16.61 -13.39
C MET A 224 8.84 17.74 -13.21
N GLY A 225 8.99 18.80 -14.00
CA GLY A 225 8.13 19.99 -13.90
C GLY A 225 8.41 20.91 -12.73
N SER A 226 9.34 20.59 -11.83
CA SER A 226 9.65 21.45 -10.68
C SER A 226 10.05 22.86 -11.08
N GLN A 227 10.79 23.02 -12.18
CA GLN A 227 11.18 24.31 -12.71
C GLN A 227 9.96 25.07 -13.22
N VAL A 228 9.09 24.43 -14.00
CA VAL A 228 7.83 25.02 -14.50
C VAL A 228 6.93 25.47 -13.35
N ILE A 229 6.82 24.64 -12.31
CA ILE A 229 6.07 24.99 -11.11
C ILE A 229 6.66 26.22 -10.42
N GLN A 230 7.98 26.29 -10.25
CA GLN A 230 8.65 27.42 -9.62
C GLN A 230 8.51 28.69 -10.43
N GLU A 231 8.70 28.63 -11.74
CA GLU A 231 8.57 29.79 -12.63
C GLU A 231 7.13 30.35 -12.63
N ASN A 232 6.14 29.50 -12.87
CA ASN A 232 4.74 29.91 -12.90
C ASN A 232 4.26 30.46 -11.55
N PHE A 233 4.73 29.88 -10.43
CA PHE A 233 4.36 30.37 -9.11
C PHE A 233 5.12 31.62 -8.69
N ALA A 234 6.40 31.75 -9.09
CA ALA A 234 7.18 32.97 -8.81
C ALA A 234 6.61 34.20 -9.52
N GLU A 235 6.16 34.04 -10.78
CA GLU A 235 5.52 35.11 -11.55
C GLU A 235 4.17 35.56 -10.97
N ALA A 236 3.43 34.60 -10.36
CA ALA A 236 2.09 34.83 -9.85
C ALA A 236 2.04 35.23 -8.36
N PHE A 237 3.16 35.09 -7.61
CA PHE A 237 3.21 35.31 -6.19
C PHE A 237 3.41 36.81 -5.84
N ASN A 238 2.31 37.55 -5.76
CA ASN A 238 2.29 38.95 -5.30
C ASN A 238 1.90 39.11 -3.81
N GLY A 239 2.19 38.07 -2.98
CA GLY A 239 1.87 38.09 -1.55
C GLY A 239 0.44 37.68 -1.17
N GLU A 240 -0.38 37.36 -2.14
CA GLU A 240 -1.73 36.79 -1.97
C GLU A 240 -1.77 35.31 -2.41
N LYS A 241 -2.85 34.62 -2.09
CA LYS A 241 -3.07 33.22 -2.53
C LYS A 241 -2.99 33.14 -4.06
N LEU A 242 -2.27 32.13 -4.57
CA LEU A 242 -2.20 31.86 -6.02
C LEU A 242 -3.60 31.78 -6.64
N ALA A 243 -3.80 32.52 -7.73
CA ALA A 243 -5.06 32.47 -8.45
C ALA A 243 -5.33 31.05 -8.98
N PRO A 244 -6.57 30.54 -8.88
CA PRO A 244 -6.92 29.18 -9.37
C PRO A 244 -6.53 28.95 -10.83
N GLU A 245 -6.56 29.97 -11.65
CA GLU A 245 -6.19 29.92 -13.09
C GLU A 245 -4.71 29.60 -13.29
N VAL A 246 -3.83 30.14 -12.42
CA VAL A 246 -2.38 29.87 -12.46
C VAL A 246 -2.10 28.45 -12.06
N VAL A 247 -2.77 27.94 -11.02
CA VAL A 247 -2.64 26.56 -10.56
C VAL A 247 -3.06 25.59 -11.68
N GLU A 248 -4.19 25.87 -12.34
CA GLU A 248 -4.71 25.00 -13.42
C GLU A 248 -3.85 25.10 -14.69
N LYS A 249 -3.29 26.26 -14.99
CA LYS A 249 -2.31 26.40 -16.08
C LYS A 249 -1.06 25.59 -15.79
N THR A 250 -0.47 25.75 -14.60
CA THR A 250 0.74 25.03 -14.19
C THR A 250 0.51 23.53 -14.21
N ARG A 251 -0.66 23.07 -13.75
CA ARG A 251 -1.04 21.65 -13.83
C ARG A 251 -1.03 21.12 -15.27
N ARG A 252 -1.61 21.85 -16.21
CA ARG A 252 -1.61 21.48 -17.64
C ARG A 252 -0.19 21.42 -18.20
N ASP A 253 0.60 22.46 -17.97
CA ASP A 253 1.98 22.54 -18.45
C ASP A 253 2.83 21.36 -17.93
N VAL A 254 2.66 20.98 -16.66
CA VAL A 254 3.35 19.84 -16.06
C VAL A 254 2.85 18.51 -16.64
N ILE A 255 1.54 18.33 -16.84
CA ILE A 255 0.98 17.13 -17.47
C ILE A 255 1.48 16.97 -18.91
N ASP A 256 1.56 18.06 -19.67
CA ASP A 256 2.05 18.01 -21.06
C ASP A 256 3.55 17.69 -21.12
N LEU A 257 4.33 18.17 -20.16
CA LEU A 257 5.73 17.78 -20.00
C LEU A 257 5.87 16.28 -19.68
N LEU A 258 5.03 15.75 -18.80
CA LEU A 258 5.02 14.32 -18.50
C LEU A 258 4.69 13.45 -19.70
N LYS A 259 3.69 13.86 -20.52
CA LYS A 259 3.32 13.16 -21.75
C LYS A 259 4.44 13.11 -22.78
N GLN A 260 5.37 14.08 -22.75
CA GLN A 260 6.54 14.08 -23.62
C GLN A 260 7.65 13.15 -23.13
N GLN A 261 7.77 12.94 -21.82
CA GLN A 261 8.87 12.20 -21.21
C GLN A 261 8.51 10.77 -20.83
N LEU A 262 7.25 10.52 -20.47
CA LEU A 262 6.75 9.20 -20.10
C LEU A 262 5.93 8.60 -21.25
N LYS A 263 5.99 7.28 -21.37
CA LYS A 263 5.15 6.55 -22.33
C LYS A 263 3.66 6.77 -22.01
N PRO A 264 2.78 6.91 -23.02
CA PRO A 264 1.34 7.12 -22.81
C PRO A 264 0.69 6.03 -21.93
N GLU A 265 1.17 4.79 -22.05
CA GLU A 265 0.69 3.64 -21.27
C GLU A 265 0.93 3.80 -19.77
N PHE A 266 1.89 4.65 -19.39
CA PHE A 266 2.24 4.91 -18.01
C PHE A 266 1.33 5.95 -17.34
N LEU A 267 0.61 6.75 -18.16
CA LEU A 267 -0.24 7.85 -17.70
C LEU A 267 -1.75 7.50 -17.75
N ASN A 268 -2.10 6.34 -18.30
CA ASN A 268 -3.46 5.80 -18.35
C ASN A 268 -3.73 4.89 -17.15
#